data_77bc6ed66d80d5aad1824e9350931ec0
#
_entry.id   77bc6ed66d80d5aad1824e9350931ec0
#
_cell.length_a   1.000
_cell.length_b   1.000
_cell.length_c   1.000
_cell.angle_alpha   90.00
_cell.angle_beta   90.00
_cell.angle_gamma   90.00
#
_symmetry.space_group_name_H-M   'P 1'
#
loop_
_entity.id
_entity.type
_entity.pdbx_description
1 polymer ?
#
loop_
_entity_poly.entity_id
_entity_poly.type
_entity_poly.pdbx_seq_one_letter_code
_entity_poly.pdbx_strand_id
1 'polypeptide(L)'
;SYIIAFLFYAVMYFVTIFFNSALVGAAMIRLEGGDPTVRDGLRIAMSKLGVIMGYAVIAATVGTILRAISERSGAIGQFVVSLVGFVWNIATFLVVPVLVVENVGPLDAVKRSGSLLKETWGEQIAGNLSVGFIFGLITFGVILLGIPLVILAVMSGSVALIVTAVAGVILLIMLISLVSSTLSGIYTAAV
;
A
#
# COMPACT_ATOMS: atom_id res chain seq x y z
N SER A 1 23.54 -13.57 -11.16
CA SER A 1 23.84 -14.18 -9.85
C SER A 1 23.06 -13.46 -8.75
N TYR A 2 22.37 -14.20 -7.87
CA TYR A 2 21.56 -13.64 -6.78
C TYR A 2 22.41 -12.81 -5.78
N ILE A 3 23.70 -13.13 -5.65
CA ILE A 3 24.62 -12.38 -4.79
C ILE A 3 24.79 -10.94 -5.32
N ILE A 4 24.99 -10.76 -6.61
CA ILE A 4 25.11 -9.42 -7.24
C ILE A 4 23.81 -8.65 -7.07
N ALA A 5 22.68 -9.29 -7.30
CA ALA A 5 21.36 -8.68 -7.09
C ALA A 5 21.15 -8.25 -5.62
N PHE A 6 21.50 -9.12 -4.67
CA PHE A 6 21.43 -8.81 -3.24
C PHE A 6 22.30 -7.61 -2.87
N LEU A 7 23.57 -7.60 -3.29
CA LEU A 7 24.48 -6.48 -3.03
C LEU A 7 23.97 -5.17 -3.64
N PHE A 8 23.48 -5.22 -4.87
CA PHE A 8 22.88 -4.07 -5.54
C PHE A 8 21.66 -3.55 -4.75
N TYR A 9 20.74 -4.42 -4.36
CA TYR A 9 19.59 -4.03 -3.56
C TYR A 9 19.99 -3.49 -2.18
N ALA A 10 20.96 -4.12 -1.51
CA ALA A 10 21.44 -3.67 -0.21
C ALA A 10 22.01 -2.24 -0.28
N VAL A 11 22.81 -1.94 -1.30
CA VAL A 11 23.35 -0.59 -1.52
C VAL A 11 22.24 0.40 -1.85
N MET A 12 21.31 0.05 -2.76
CA MET A 12 20.20 0.92 -3.13
C MET A 12 19.27 1.23 -1.95
N TYR A 13 18.92 0.21 -1.18
CA TYR A 13 18.12 0.39 0.04
C TYR A 13 18.86 1.23 1.07
N PHE A 14 20.15 0.96 1.29
CA PHE A 14 20.96 1.74 2.22
C PHE A 14 20.95 3.23 1.85
N VAL A 15 21.27 3.56 0.60
CA VAL A 15 21.30 4.95 0.13
C VAL A 15 19.93 5.60 0.29
N THR A 16 18.86 4.93 -0.14
CA THR A 16 17.49 5.46 -0.04
C THR A 16 17.09 5.71 1.42
N ILE A 17 17.32 4.73 2.30
CA ILE A 17 16.95 4.82 3.72
C ILE A 17 17.80 5.88 4.43
N PHE A 18 19.09 5.99 4.10
CA PHE A 18 19.99 6.98 4.66
C PHE A 18 19.50 8.42 4.37
N PHE A 19 19.21 8.73 3.11
CA PHE A 19 18.72 10.06 2.76
C PHE A 19 17.30 10.34 3.27
N ASN A 20 16.42 9.35 3.29
CA ASN A 20 15.11 9.49 3.92
C ASN A 20 15.24 9.73 5.42
N SER A 21 16.16 9.07 6.11
CA SER A 21 16.44 9.31 7.53
C SER A 21 16.97 10.71 7.77
N ALA A 22 17.83 11.23 6.88
CA ALA A 22 18.31 12.61 6.95
C ALA A 22 17.16 13.62 6.78
N LEU A 23 16.25 13.35 5.83
CA LEU A 23 15.08 14.19 5.59
C LEU A 23 14.12 14.18 6.78
N VAL A 24 13.81 12.99 7.33
CA VAL A 24 12.95 12.85 8.52
C VAL A 24 13.58 13.56 9.72
N GLY A 25 14.90 13.40 9.94
CA GLY A 25 15.61 14.07 11.01
C GLY A 25 15.55 15.60 10.89
N ALA A 26 15.74 16.14 9.70
CA ALA A 26 15.58 17.58 9.44
C ALA A 26 14.13 18.05 9.67
N ALA A 27 13.14 17.26 9.22
CA ALA A 27 11.73 17.56 9.43
C ALA A 27 11.36 17.61 10.93
N MET A 28 11.92 16.73 11.75
CA MET A 28 11.71 16.74 13.21
C MET A 28 12.21 18.03 13.85
N ILE A 29 13.44 18.49 13.50
CA ILE A 29 13.95 19.77 13.98
C ILE A 29 13.00 20.92 13.59
N ARG A 30 12.45 20.89 12.38
CA ARG A 30 11.50 21.92 11.90
C ARG A 30 10.19 21.91 12.68
N LEU A 31 9.67 20.72 12.98
CA LEU A 31 8.43 20.55 13.77
C LEU A 31 8.61 21.03 15.22
N GLU A 32 9.83 20.91 15.76
CA GLU A 32 10.19 21.45 17.09
C GLU A 32 10.47 22.97 17.10
N GLY A 33 10.27 23.65 15.95
CA GLY A 33 10.43 25.09 15.81
C GLY A 33 11.85 25.54 15.46
N GLY A 34 12.77 24.61 15.18
CA GLY A 34 14.12 24.92 14.73
C GLY A 34 14.22 25.25 13.24
N ASP A 35 15.41 25.63 12.80
CA ASP A 35 15.73 25.89 11.38
C ASP A 35 16.81 24.92 10.89
N PRO A 36 16.40 23.71 10.42
CA PRO A 36 17.33 22.65 10.07
C PRO A 36 18.10 22.96 8.80
N THR A 37 19.38 22.65 8.82
CA THR A 37 20.24 22.61 7.63
C THR A 37 20.35 21.19 7.07
N VAL A 38 20.78 21.06 5.81
CA VAL A 38 21.10 19.76 5.20
C VAL A 38 22.12 18.98 6.05
N ARG A 39 23.08 19.71 6.63
CA ARG A 39 24.12 19.12 7.50
C ARG A 39 23.53 18.52 8.77
N ASP A 40 22.49 19.11 9.35
CA ASP A 40 21.85 18.60 10.55
C ASP A 40 21.11 17.28 10.26
N GLY A 41 20.35 17.25 9.17
CA GLY A 41 19.72 16.01 8.72
C GLY A 41 20.73 14.87 8.45
N LEU A 42 21.80 15.19 7.73
CA LEU A 42 22.86 14.20 7.47
C LEU A 42 23.54 13.74 8.76
N ARG A 43 23.77 14.63 9.74
CA ARG A 43 24.33 14.26 11.05
C ARG A 43 23.43 13.27 11.78
N ILE A 44 22.11 13.47 11.75
CA ILE A 44 21.14 12.54 12.35
C ILE A 44 21.22 11.18 11.67
N ALA A 45 21.20 11.12 10.33
CA ALA A 45 21.33 9.87 9.60
C ALA A 45 22.64 9.15 9.89
N MET A 46 23.76 9.89 9.97
CA MET A 46 25.08 9.34 10.33
C MET A 46 25.09 8.75 11.75
N SER A 47 24.41 9.36 12.70
CA SER A 47 24.31 8.82 14.07
C SER A 47 23.53 7.51 14.15
N LYS A 48 22.69 7.21 13.16
CA LYS A 48 21.85 6.01 13.05
C LYS A 48 22.38 5.00 12.02
N LEU A 49 23.60 5.16 11.54
CA LEU A 49 24.17 4.41 10.41
C LEU A 49 24.09 2.90 10.60
N GLY A 50 24.40 2.39 11.80
CA GLY A 50 24.33 0.96 12.10
C GLY A 50 22.93 0.37 11.99
N VAL A 51 21.92 1.08 12.48
CA VAL A 51 20.51 0.64 12.43
C VAL A 51 19.97 0.73 11.00
N ILE A 52 20.32 1.80 10.27
CA ILE A 52 19.99 1.99 8.86
C ILE A 52 20.58 0.87 8.01
N MET A 53 21.86 0.54 8.21
CA MET A 53 22.53 -0.56 7.51
C MET A 53 21.87 -1.91 7.82
N GLY A 54 21.58 -2.19 9.10
CA GLY A 54 20.88 -3.39 9.50
C GLY A 54 19.52 -3.54 8.85
N TYR A 55 18.75 -2.46 8.77
CA TYR A 55 17.45 -2.49 8.08
C TYR A 55 17.59 -2.63 6.57
N ALA A 56 18.59 -1.99 5.95
CA ALA A 56 18.85 -2.14 4.51
C ALA A 56 19.17 -3.61 4.14
N VAL A 57 19.90 -4.33 4.97
CA VAL A 57 20.16 -5.77 4.78
C VAL A 57 18.88 -6.59 4.89
N ILE A 58 18.01 -6.30 5.88
CA ILE A 58 16.71 -6.97 6.03
C ILE A 58 15.85 -6.73 4.78
N ALA A 59 15.71 -5.48 4.35
CA ALA A 59 14.91 -5.11 3.18
C ALA A 59 15.44 -5.76 1.89
N ALA A 60 16.77 -5.78 1.70
CA ALA A 60 17.41 -6.44 0.58
C ALA A 60 17.19 -7.96 0.60
N THR A 61 17.23 -8.57 1.78
CA THR A 61 16.97 -10.01 1.96
C THR A 61 15.55 -10.35 1.55
N VAL A 62 14.56 -9.62 2.09
CA VAL A 62 13.15 -9.82 1.73
C VAL A 62 12.92 -9.59 0.24
N GLY A 63 13.44 -8.50 -0.33
CA GLY A 63 13.32 -8.21 -1.75
C GLY A 63 13.93 -9.30 -2.65
N THR A 64 15.11 -9.81 -2.28
CA THR A 64 15.78 -10.89 -3.03
C THR A 64 15.01 -12.20 -2.96
N ILE A 65 14.46 -12.55 -1.78
CA ILE A 65 13.65 -13.75 -1.60
C ILE A 65 12.35 -13.64 -2.44
N LEU A 66 11.64 -12.54 -2.34
CA LEU A 66 10.40 -12.32 -3.09
C LEU A 66 10.66 -12.41 -4.60
N ARG A 67 11.74 -11.80 -5.06
CA ARG A 67 12.16 -11.89 -6.47
C ARG A 67 12.48 -13.32 -6.88
N ALA A 68 13.27 -14.05 -6.09
CA ALA A 68 13.64 -15.44 -6.39
C ALA A 68 12.42 -16.38 -6.47
N ILE A 69 11.41 -16.14 -5.62
CA ILE A 69 10.15 -16.87 -5.66
C ILE A 69 9.35 -16.47 -6.91
N SER A 70 9.26 -15.18 -7.20
CA SER A 70 8.52 -14.65 -8.36
C SER A 70 9.07 -15.20 -9.69
N GLU A 71 10.39 -15.24 -9.84
CA GLU A 71 11.05 -15.73 -11.08
C GLU A 71 10.81 -17.23 -11.33
N ARG A 72 10.50 -18.01 -10.28
CA ARG A 72 10.24 -19.45 -10.36
C ARG A 72 8.76 -19.82 -10.34
N SER A 73 7.89 -18.87 -10.14
CA SER A 73 6.46 -19.09 -9.98
C SER A 73 5.72 -18.77 -11.27
N GLY A 74 4.67 -19.52 -11.59
CA GLY A 74 3.72 -19.16 -12.64
C GLY A 74 2.88 -17.94 -12.25
N ALA A 75 1.94 -17.53 -13.11
CA ALA A 75 1.13 -16.30 -12.94
C ALA A 75 0.45 -16.20 -11.57
N ILE A 76 -0.09 -17.30 -11.04
CA ILE A 76 -0.73 -17.32 -9.69
C ILE A 76 0.31 -17.07 -8.60
N GLY A 77 1.49 -17.68 -8.69
CA GLY A 77 2.56 -17.46 -7.71
C GLY A 77 3.11 -16.03 -7.74
N GLN A 78 3.24 -15.43 -8.92
CA GLN A 78 3.62 -14.02 -9.05
C GLN A 78 2.60 -13.09 -8.40
N PHE A 79 1.30 -13.37 -8.54
CA PHE A 79 0.25 -12.63 -7.87
C PHE A 79 0.37 -12.71 -6.34
N VAL A 80 0.59 -13.92 -5.80
CA VAL A 80 0.80 -14.10 -4.35
C VAL A 80 2.04 -13.35 -3.85
N VAL A 81 3.15 -13.43 -4.58
CA VAL A 81 4.38 -12.68 -4.25
C VAL A 81 4.14 -11.17 -4.25
N SER A 82 3.36 -10.66 -5.22
CA SER A 82 3.00 -9.24 -5.28
C SER A 82 2.18 -8.81 -4.07
N LEU A 83 1.22 -9.64 -3.61
CA LEU A 83 0.45 -9.37 -2.39
C LEU A 83 1.35 -9.36 -1.14
N VAL A 84 2.27 -10.31 -1.01
CA VAL A 84 3.23 -10.33 0.10
C VAL A 84 4.13 -9.11 0.06
N GLY A 85 4.62 -8.70 -1.10
CA GLY A 85 5.40 -7.48 -1.29
C GLY A 85 4.60 -6.21 -0.93
N PHE A 86 3.33 -6.15 -1.27
CA PHE A 86 2.44 -5.06 -0.89
C PHE A 86 2.25 -4.97 0.63
N VAL A 87 1.98 -6.09 1.30
CA VAL A 87 1.88 -6.16 2.76
C VAL A 87 3.19 -5.74 3.42
N TRP A 88 4.34 -6.18 2.89
CA TRP A 88 5.66 -5.77 3.35
C TRP A 88 5.85 -4.25 3.23
N ASN A 89 5.51 -3.66 2.09
CA ASN A 89 5.61 -2.21 1.89
C ASN A 89 4.75 -1.42 2.89
N ILE A 90 3.53 -1.87 3.16
CA ILE A 90 2.67 -1.27 4.17
C ILE A 90 3.32 -1.41 5.56
N ALA A 91 3.70 -2.62 5.95
CA ALA A 91 4.28 -2.88 7.28
C ALA A 91 5.56 -2.09 7.54
N THR A 92 6.32 -1.75 6.50
CA THR A 92 7.58 -1.02 6.59
C THR A 92 7.47 0.48 6.30
N PHE A 93 6.27 0.99 6.06
CA PHE A 93 6.04 2.39 5.68
C PHE A 93 6.59 3.39 6.71
N LEU A 94 6.41 3.13 7.99
CA LEU A 94 6.87 3.99 9.09
C LEU A 94 8.24 3.58 9.67
N VAL A 95 8.94 2.61 9.08
CA VAL A 95 10.23 2.14 9.64
C VAL A 95 11.26 3.26 9.67
N VAL A 96 11.36 4.09 8.64
CA VAL A 96 12.34 5.20 8.61
C VAL A 96 12.09 6.22 9.72
N PRO A 97 10.88 6.77 9.91
CA PRO A 97 10.56 7.60 11.07
C PRO A 97 10.90 6.93 12.41
N VAL A 98 10.51 5.67 12.58
CA VAL A 98 10.77 4.91 13.82
C VAL A 98 12.28 4.77 14.08
N LEU A 99 13.09 4.45 13.07
CA LEU A 99 14.55 4.36 13.19
C LEU A 99 15.21 5.69 13.60
N VAL A 100 14.64 6.81 13.15
CA VAL A 100 15.17 8.15 13.45
C VAL A 100 14.76 8.60 14.85
N VAL A 101 13.49 8.42 15.22
CA VAL A 101 12.90 8.96 16.46
C VAL A 101 13.11 8.01 17.63
N GLU A 102 12.85 6.73 17.45
CA GLU A 102 12.97 5.71 18.49
C GLU A 102 14.37 5.06 18.47
N ASN A 103 14.96 4.80 19.64
CA ASN A 103 16.24 4.09 19.74
C ASN A 103 16.04 2.58 19.75
N VAL A 104 15.49 2.04 18.66
CA VAL A 104 15.17 0.62 18.53
C VAL A 104 16.00 -0.05 17.44
N GLY A 105 16.14 -1.37 17.55
CA GLY A 105 16.84 -2.16 16.54
C GLY A 105 16.04 -2.28 15.22
N PRO A 106 16.68 -2.70 14.11
CA PRO A 106 16.03 -2.76 12.79
C PRO A 106 14.78 -3.65 12.75
N LEU A 107 14.79 -4.80 13.41
CA LEU A 107 13.64 -5.72 13.46
C LEU A 107 12.51 -5.16 14.33
N ASP A 108 12.86 -4.51 15.43
CA ASP A 108 11.86 -3.91 16.30
C ASP A 108 11.24 -2.67 15.64
N ALA A 109 11.99 -1.92 14.83
CA ALA A 109 11.46 -0.85 14.00
C ALA A 109 10.41 -1.36 13.00
N VAL A 110 10.59 -2.52 12.38
CA VAL A 110 9.58 -3.14 11.51
C VAL A 110 8.33 -3.51 12.30
N LYS A 111 8.47 -4.14 13.46
CA LYS A 111 7.33 -4.47 14.34
C LYS A 111 6.60 -3.21 14.80
N ARG A 112 7.36 -2.20 15.23
CA ARG A 112 6.81 -0.94 15.71
C ARG A 112 6.07 -0.19 14.60
N SER A 113 6.63 -0.16 13.39
CA SER A 113 5.97 0.39 12.20
C SER A 113 4.61 -0.28 11.95
N GLY A 114 4.55 -1.61 11.96
CA GLY A 114 3.31 -2.35 11.80
C GLY A 114 2.28 -2.07 12.92
N SER A 115 2.73 -1.95 14.18
CA SER A 115 1.87 -1.63 15.32
C SER A 115 1.31 -0.21 15.23
N LEU A 116 2.15 0.78 14.90
CA LEU A 116 1.72 2.17 14.70
C LEU A 116 0.69 2.30 13.57
N LEU A 117 0.91 1.60 12.46
CA LEU A 117 -0.06 1.57 11.37
C LEU A 117 -1.40 0.96 11.81
N LYS A 118 -1.34 -0.14 12.56
CA LYS A 118 -2.56 -0.78 13.09
C LYS A 118 -3.30 0.13 14.08
N GLU A 119 -2.58 0.81 14.96
CA GLU A 119 -3.16 1.72 15.96
C GLU A 119 -3.74 2.99 15.31
N THR A 120 -3.01 3.56 14.33
CA THR A 120 -3.39 4.85 13.74
C THR A 120 -4.38 4.72 12.57
N TRP A 121 -4.23 3.67 11.76
CA TRP A 121 -5.00 3.48 10.53
C TRP A 121 -5.92 2.25 10.56
N GLY A 122 -5.79 1.40 11.58
CA GLY A 122 -6.51 0.14 11.64
C GLY A 122 -8.03 0.31 11.57
N GLU A 123 -8.58 1.28 12.28
CA GLU A 123 -10.01 1.57 12.27
C GLU A 123 -10.45 2.24 10.97
N GLN A 124 -9.70 3.19 10.44
CA GLN A 124 -10.00 3.87 9.18
C GLN A 124 -9.86 2.93 7.98
N ILE A 125 -8.80 2.12 7.95
CA ILE A 125 -8.60 1.13 6.88
C ILE A 125 -9.66 0.04 6.96
N ALA A 126 -9.94 -0.49 8.15
CA ALA A 126 -10.96 -1.53 8.34
C ALA A 126 -12.36 -1.03 7.94
N GLY A 127 -12.71 0.20 8.30
CA GLY A 127 -13.99 0.80 7.91
C GLY A 127 -14.10 1.05 6.42
N ASN A 128 -13.13 1.71 5.82
CA ASN A 128 -13.13 1.99 4.38
C ASN A 128 -13.02 0.72 3.52
N LEU A 129 -12.22 -0.27 3.93
CA LEU A 129 -12.15 -1.57 3.26
C LEU A 129 -13.47 -2.32 3.37
N SER A 130 -14.15 -2.28 4.53
CA SER A 130 -15.45 -2.94 4.72
C SER A 130 -16.52 -2.34 3.81
N VAL A 131 -16.62 -1.01 3.75
CA VAL A 131 -17.54 -0.32 2.83
C VAL A 131 -17.19 -0.62 1.39
N GLY A 132 -15.93 -0.44 0.97
CA GLY A 132 -15.47 -0.70 -0.39
C GLY A 132 -15.66 -2.18 -0.81
N PHE A 133 -15.41 -3.13 0.08
CA PHE A 133 -15.60 -4.56 -0.19
C PHE A 133 -17.07 -4.92 -0.38
N ILE A 134 -17.97 -4.44 0.50
CA ILE A 134 -19.40 -4.69 0.38
C ILE A 134 -19.94 -4.13 -0.92
N PHE A 135 -19.67 -2.86 -1.22
CA PHE A 135 -20.11 -2.24 -2.46
C PHE A 135 -19.45 -2.82 -3.70
N GLY A 136 -18.19 -3.29 -3.58
CA GLY A 136 -17.49 -4.04 -4.62
C GLY A 136 -18.19 -5.36 -4.94
N LEU A 137 -18.61 -6.13 -3.92
CA LEU A 137 -19.38 -7.36 -4.10
C LEU A 137 -20.76 -7.10 -4.72
N ILE A 138 -21.45 -6.05 -4.28
CA ILE A 138 -22.75 -5.66 -4.87
C ILE A 138 -22.57 -5.30 -6.35
N THR A 139 -21.58 -4.48 -6.67
CA THR A 139 -21.27 -4.10 -8.07
C THR A 139 -20.90 -5.32 -8.91
N PHE A 140 -20.10 -6.23 -8.37
CA PHE A 140 -19.77 -7.50 -9.03
C PHE A 140 -21.03 -8.34 -9.29
N GLY A 141 -21.94 -8.43 -8.33
CA GLY A 141 -23.23 -9.10 -8.51
C GLY A 141 -24.08 -8.46 -9.61
N VAL A 142 -24.14 -7.13 -9.67
CA VAL A 142 -24.86 -6.40 -10.73
C VAL A 142 -24.24 -6.68 -12.10
N ILE A 143 -22.92 -6.74 -12.22
CA ILE A 143 -22.24 -7.08 -13.47
C ILE A 143 -22.53 -8.54 -13.86
N LEU A 144 -22.42 -9.46 -12.88
CA LEU A 144 -22.65 -10.88 -13.11
C LEU A 144 -24.06 -11.20 -13.62
N LEU A 145 -25.07 -10.48 -13.12
CA LEU A 145 -26.46 -10.61 -13.56
C LEU A 145 -26.77 -9.74 -14.78
N GLY A 146 -26.11 -8.61 -14.92
CA GLY A 146 -26.29 -7.68 -16.02
C GLY A 146 -25.77 -8.22 -17.36
N ILE A 147 -24.65 -8.93 -17.35
CA ILE A 147 -24.07 -9.51 -18.59
C ILE A 147 -25.06 -10.49 -19.27
N PRO A 148 -25.61 -11.52 -18.59
CA PRO A 148 -26.61 -12.39 -19.18
C PRO A 148 -27.86 -11.64 -19.67
N LEU A 149 -28.29 -10.66 -18.92
CA LEU A 149 -29.47 -9.84 -19.28
C LEU A 149 -29.23 -9.06 -20.57
N VAL A 150 -28.05 -8.47 -20.75
CA VAL A 150 -27.67 -7.80 -22.00
C VAL A 150 -27.54 -8.81 -23.15
N ILE A 151 -26.97 -9.98 -22.91
CA ILE A 151 -26.85 -11.05 -23.92
C ILE A 151 -28.26 -11.47 -24.41
N LEU A 152 -29.21 -11.70 -23.50
CA LEU A 152 -30.60 -12.04 -23.84
C LEU A 152 -31.28 -10.92 -24.65
N ALA A 153 -31.03 -9.66 -24.28
CA ALA A 153 -31.54 -8.52 -25.03
C ALA A 153 -30.96 -8.45 -26.45
N VAL A 154 -29.69 -8.74 -26.64
CA VAL A 154 -29.04 -8.83 -27.96
C VAL A 154 -29.64 -9.98 -28.80
N MET A 155 -29.84 -11.14 -28.18
CA MET A 155 -30.46 -12.30 -28.88
C MET A 155 -31.90 -12.05 -29.32
N SER A 156 -32.62 -11.14 -28.65
CA SER A 156 -34.01 -10.75 -29.07
C SER A 156 -34.04 -9.94 -30.36
N GLY A 157 -32.90 -9.40 -30.81
CA GLY A 157 -32.83 -8.53 -31.99
C GLY A 157 -33.48 -7.14 -31.83
N SER A 158 -34.04 -6.83 -30.67
CA SER A 158 -34.73 -5.57 -30.40
C SER A 158 -33.75 -4.51 -29.88
N VAL A 159 -33.50 -3.48 -30.67
CA VAL A 159 -32.62 -2.35 -30.28
C VAL A 159 -33.16 -1.67 -29.00
N ALA A 160 -34.46 -1.55 -28.83
CA ALA A 160 -35.05 -0.97 -27.64
C ALA A 160 -34.74 -1.76 -26.38
N LEU A 161 -34.80 -3.10 -26.42
CA LEU A 161 -34.44 -3.95 -25.29
C LEU A 161 -32.96 -3.88 -24.97
N ILE A 162 -32.07 -3.83 -25.96
CA ILE A 162 -30.63 -3.68 -25.78
C ILE A 162 -30.33 -2.37 -25.07
N VAL A 163 -30.85 -1.25 -25.58
CA VAL A 163 -30.62 0.08 -24.98
C VAL A 163 -31.14 0.13 -23.55
N THR A 164 -32.33 -0.40 -23.29
CA THR A 164 -32.93 -0.39 -21.94
C THR A 164 -32.11 -1.25 -20.97
N ALA A 165 -31.66 -2.45 -21.38
CA ALA A 165 -30.87 -3.33 -20.55
C ALA A 165 -29.49 -2.70 -20.19
N VAL A 166 -28.82 -2.15 -21.19
CA VAL A 166 -27.52 -1.48 -20.99
C VAL A 166 -27.65 -0.25 -20.10
N ALA A 167 -28.64 0.62 -20.41
CA ALA A 167 -28.90 1.82 -19.62
C ALA A 167 -29.26 1.48 -18.16
N GLY A 168 -30.06 0.44 -17.93
CA GLY A 168 -30.43 -0.04 -16.61
C GLY A 168 -29.22 -0.51 -15.78
N VAL A 169 -28.35 -1.30 -16.39
CA VAL A 169 -27.11 -1.77 -15.72
C VAL A 169 -26.19 -0.58 -15.37
N ILE A 170 -25.99 0.34 -16.31
CA ILE A 170 -25.16 1.53 -16.07
C ILE A 170 -25.76 2.38 -14.95
N LEU A 171 -27.05 2.62 -14.95
CA LEU A 171 -27.74 3.43 -13.95
C LEU A 171 -27.63 2.79 -12.54
N LEU A 172 -27.78 1.47 -12.44
CA LEU A 172 -27.58 0.74 -11.17
C LEU A 172 -26.14 0.89 -10.66
N ILE A 173 -25.14 0.74 -11.53
CA ILE A 173 -23.73 0.90 -11.14
C ILE A 173 -23.47 2.34 -10.68
N MET A 174 -24.03 3.34 -11.35
CA MET A 174 -23.90 4.75 -10.95
C MET A 174 -24.54 5.01 -9.58
N LEU A 175 -25.73 4.48 -9.31
CA LEU A 175 -26.39 4.62 -8.02
C LEU A 175 -25.59 3.96 -6.90
N ILE A 176 -25.08 2.74 -7.11
CA ILE A 176 -24.22 2.03 -6.15
C ILE A 176 -22.96 2.84 -5.87
N SER A 177 -22.33 3.39 -6.89
CA SER A 177 -21.13 4.22 -6.78
C SER A 177 -21.39 5.50 -5.98
N LEU A 178 -22.49 6.18 -6.21
CA LEU A 178 -22.90 7.37 -5.45
C LEU A 178 -23.11 7.05 -3.96
N VAL A 179 -23.84 5.98 -3.66
CA VAL A 179 -24.07 5.56 -2.26
C VAL A 179 -22.76 5.17 -1.59
N SER A 180 -21.91 4.40 -2.26
CA SER A 180 -20.59 4.00 -1.76
C SER A 180 -19.71 5.20 -1.47
N SER A 181 -19.64 6.17 -2.39
CA SER A 181 -18.85 7.39 -2.22
C SER A 181 -19.36 8.25 -1.06
N THR A 182 -20.68 8.41 -0.93
CA THR A 182 -21.30 9.16 0.16
C THR A 182 -21.01 8.53 1.52
N LEU A 183 -21.19 7.21 1.64
CA LEU A 183 -20.91 6.48 2.89
C LEU A 183 -19.43 6.53 3.27
N SER A 184 -18.53 6.36 2.30
CA SER A 184 -17.09 6.51 2.54
C SER A 184 -16.74 7.93 2.99
N GLY A 185 -17.36 8.96 2.40
CA GLY A 185 -17.17 10.34 2.79
C GLY A 185 -17.66 10.64 4.22
N ILE A 186 -18.83 10.13 4.58
CA ILE A 186 -19.37 10.27 5.95
C ILE A 186 -18.48 9.56 6.96
N TYR A 187 -18.05 8.32 6.64
CA TYR A 187 -17.16 7.56 7.51
C TYR A 187 -15.82 8.28 7.74
N THR A 188 -15.20 8.79 6.67
CA THR A 188 -13.94 9.55 6.74
C THR A 188 -14.08 10.85 7.52
N ALA A 189 -15.25 11.48 7.51
CA ALA A 189 -15.50 12.70 8.26
C ALA A 189 -15.82 12.45 9.76
N ALA A 190 -16.25 11.24 10.11
CA ALA A 190 -16.65 10.86 11.47
C ALA A 190 -15.50 10.30 12.32
N VAL A 191 -14.38 9.92 11.69
CA VAL A 191 -13.17 9.36 12.31
C VAL A 191 -12.05 10.39 12.31
#